data_a295c6a4105e29f3676cef30011d44e7
#
_entry.id   a295c6a4105e29f3676cef30011d44e7
#
_cell.length_a   1.000
_cell.length_b   1.000
_cell.length_c   1.000
_cell.angle_alpha   90.00
_cell.angle_beta   90.00
_cell.angle_gamma   90.00
#
_symmetry.space_group_name_H-M   'P 1'
#
loop_
_entity.id
_entity.type
_entity.pdbx_description
1 polymer ?
#
loop_
_entity_poly.entity_id
_entity_poly.type
_entity_poly.pdbx_seq_one_letter_code
_entity_poly.pdbx_strand_id
1 'polypeptide(L)'
;MDQAEILLIGGRAGVGKTTVGWEVSARLRAATVGHCVIEGDFMGQAHPAPEGDPGREGIAERNLTALWSNYAELGYRRLIYTHTVSVLAEREGMFRRAMGTDVRIVRVVLTASDATVRERLTGRERGSELESELESSARKARILEERMPPDAVRVATDGRSVVDIAREVVGATGWL
;
A
#
# COMPACT_ATOMS: atom_id res chain seq x y z
N MET A 1 -2.07 5.05 26.16
CA MET A 1 -2.40 5.62 24.84
C MET A 1 -2.46 4.44 23.88
N ASP A 2 -3.50 4.33 23.06
CA ASP A 2 -3.61 3.22 22.11
C ASP A 2 -2.48 3.31 21.07
N GLN A 3 -1.79 2.20 20.85
CA GLN A 3 -0.70 2.05 19.89
C GLN A 3 -1.17 2.39 18.47
N ALA A 4 -0.35 3.11 17.72
CA ALA A 4 -0.60 3.31 16.29
C ALA A 4 -0.45 1.99 15.52
N GLU A 5 -1.31 1.78 14.53
CA GLU A 5 -1.31 0.58 13.69
C GLU A 5 -1.36 0.97 12.21
N ILE A 6 -0.62 0.25 11.38
CA ILE A 6 -0.65 0.44 9.93
C ILE A 6 -0.84 -0.87 9.19
N LEU A 7 -1.79 -0.89 8.26
CA LEU A 7 -1.94 -1.93 7.24
C LEU A 7 -1.25 -1.47 5.96
N LEU A 8 -0.17 -2.12 5.60
CA LEU A 8 0.53 -1.94 4.33
C LEU A 8 -0.05 -2.89 3.30
N ILE A 9 -0.63 -2.36 2.24
CA ILE A 9 -1.10 -3.15 1.09
C ILE A 9 -0.13 -2.93 -0.07
N GLY A 10 0.74 -3.90 -0.29
CA GLY A 10 1.72 -3.93 -1.36
C GLY A 10 1.29 -4.77 -2.55
N GLY A 11 2.13 -4.76 -3.58
CA GLY A 11 1.93 -5.54 -4.79
C GLY A 11 2.21 -4.73 -6.05
N ARG A 12 2.51 -5.40 -7.15
CA ARG A 12 2.81 -4.79 -8.46
C ARG A 12 1.62 -3.97 -8.99
N ALA A 13 1.85 -3.11 -9.99
CA ALA A 13 0.77 -2.45 -10.70
C ALA A 13 -0.20 -3.48 -11.30
N GLY A 14 -1.49 -3.18 -11.30
CA GLY A 14 -2.55 -4.06 -11.83
C GLY A 14 -3.11 -5.10 -10.85
N VAL A 15 -2.54 -5.29 -9.64
CA VAL A 15 -3.10 -6.26 -8.67
C VAL A 15 -4.32 -5.76 -7.91
N GLY A 16 -4.62 -4.45 -7.93
CA GLY A 16 -5.83 -3.89 -7.30
C GLY A 16 -5.64 -3.30 -5.91
N LYS A 17 -4.42 -2.86 -5.53
CA LYS A 17 -4.13 -2.27 -4.20
C LYS A 17 -5.11 -1.19 -3.76
N THR A 18 -5.30 -0.16 -4.60
CA THR A 18 -6.21 0.96 -4.33
C THR A 18 -7.65 0.48 -4.13
N THR A 19 -8.14 -0.35 -5.05
CA THR A 19 -9.52 -0.88 -4.97
C THR A 19 -9.74 -1.69 -3.71
N VAL A 20 -8.79 -2.57 -3.36
CA VAL A 20 -8.85 -3.38 -2.13
C VAL A 20 -8.74 -2.48 -0.90
N GLY A 21 -7.85 -1.49 -0.90
CA GLY A 21 -7.71 -0.54 0.21
C GLY A 21 -9.01 0.22 0.50
N TRP A 22 -9.72 0.67 -0.53
CA TRP A 22 -11.01 1.33 -0.37
C TRP A 22 -12.12 0.39 0.09
N GLU A 23 -12.12 -0.87 -0.35
CA GLU A 23 -13.08 -1.87 0.14
C GLU A 23 -12.82 -2.25 1.59
N VAL A 24 -11.55 -2.38 2.01
CA VAL A 24 -11.17 -2.53 3.43
C VAL A 24 -11.71 -1.36 4.25
N SER A 25 -11.50 -0.12 3.77
CA SER A 25 -12.03 1.08 4.42
C SER A 25 -13.57 1.05 4.51
N ALA A 26 -14.26 0.64 3.46
CA ALA A 26 -15.72 0.52 3.48
C ALA A 26 -16.21 -0.46 4.57
N ARG A 27 -15.54 -1.60 4.74
CA ARG A 27 -15.84 -2.58 5.77
C ARG A 27 -15.61 -2.05 7.18
N LEU A 28 -14.48 -1.36 7.40
CA LEU A 28 -14.17 -0.72 8.69
C LEU A 28 -15.18 0.37 9.04
N ARG A 29 -15.61 1.19 8.05
CA ARG A 29 -16.68 2.17 8.26
C ARG A 29 -17.99 1.51 8.66
N ALA A 30 -18.37 0.41 8.00
CA ALA A 30 -19.59 -0.32 8.36
C ALA A 30 -19.54 -0.88 9.79
N ALA A 31 -18.35 -1.22 10.29
CA ALA A 31 -18.12 -1.66 11.66
C ALA A 31 -17.80 -0.50 12.65
N THR A 32 -17.90 0.75 12.22
CA THR A 32 -17.62 1.94 13.02
C THR A 32 -16.18 1.96 13.59
N VAL A 33 -15.22 1.36 12.88
CA VAL A 33 -13.81 1.35 13.25
C VAL A 33 -13.11 2.59 12.69
N GLY A 34 -12.60 3.46 13.57
CA GLY A 34 -11.87 4.67 13.20
C GLY A 34 -10.56 4.36 12.48
N HIS A 35 -10.37 4.90 11.28
CA HIS A 35 -9.17 4.71 10.45
C HIS A 35 -9.02 5.85 9.44
N CYS A 36 -7.83 5.96 8.85
CA CYS A 36 -7.58 6.82 7.69
C CYS A 36 -6.96 6.00 6.55
N VAL A 37 -6.99 6.55 5.33
CA VAL A 37 -6.44 5.92 4.12
C VAL A 37 -5.48 6.89 3.45
N ILE A 38 -4.29 6.41 3.11
CA ILE A 38 -3.29 7.17 2.34
C ILE A 38 -2.84 6.31 1.16
N GLU A 39 -2.92 6.86 -0.04
CA GLU A 39 -2.32 6.26 -1.23
C GLU A 39 -0.87 6.74 -1.36
N GLY A 40 0.07 5.84 -1.12
CA GLY A 40 1.50 6.15 -1.07
C GLY A 40 2.07 6.62 -2.40
N ASP A 41 1.46 6.24 -3.52
CA ASP A 41 1.88 6.67 -4.85
C ASP A 41 1.80 8.19 -5.03
N PHE A 42 0.99 8.90 -4.24
CA PHE A 42 0.90 10.36 -4.26
C PHE A 42 1.90 11.07 -3.35
N MET A 43 2.56 10.34 -2.45
CA MET A 43 3.45 10.96 -1.46
C MET A 43 4.74 11.54 -2.05
N GLY A 44 5.20 11.04 -3.19
CA GLY A 44 6.41 11.48 -3.85
C GLY A 44 6.19 12.12 -5.24
N GLN A 45 4.98 12.56 -5.57
CA GLN A 45 4.65 13.12 -6.90
C GLN A 45 5.14 14.56 -7.05
N ALA A 46 6.45 14.70 -7.29
CA ALA A 46 7.08 16.00 -7.58
C ALA A 46 7.95 15.89 -8.84
N HIS A 47 7.88 16.90 -9.71
CA HIS A 47 8.73 17.00 -10.88
C HIS A 47 9.28 18.44 -11.04
N PRO A 48 10.60 18.60 -11.23
CA PRO A 48 11.63 17.57 -11.14
C PRO A 48 11.74 16.95 -9.74
N ALA A 49 12.47 15.84 -9.60
CA ALA A 49 12.76 15.29 -8.28
C ALA A 49 13.51 16.32 -7.42
N PRO A 50 13.29 16.39 -6.10
CA PRO A 50 14.03 17.28 -5.23
C PRO A 50 15.54 17.04 -5.31
N GLU A 51 16.34 18.09 -5.18
CA GLU A 51 17.79 17.97 -5.13
C GLU A 51 18.20 17.06 -3.95
N GLY A 52 19.08 16.09 -4.22
CA GLY A 52 19.53 15.10 -3.23
C GLY A 52 18.52 13.99 -2.92
N ASP A 53 17.32 13.98 -3.54
CA ASP A 53 16.29 12.96 -3.35
C ASP A 53 15.72 12.47 -4.70
N PRO A 54 16.57 11.87 -5.57
CA PRO A 54 16.12 11.43 -6.90
C PRO A 54 15.05 10.36 -6.86
N GLY A 55 15.01 9.56 -5.79
CA GLY A 55 13.99 8.54 -5.53
C GLY A 55 12.71 9.08 -4.90
N ARG A 56 12.69 10.36 -4.51
CA ARG A 56 11.57 11.03 -3.83
C ARG A 56 11.17 10.37 -2.50
N GLU A 57 12.07 9.61 -1.88
CA GLU A 57 11.79 8.92 -0.61
C GLU A 57 11.72 9.91 0.55
N GLY A 58 12.59 10.90 0.57
CA GLY A 58 12.60 11.94 1.60
C GLY A 58 11.35 12.81 1.57
N ILE A 59 10.90 13.24 0.37
CA ILE A 59 9.65 14.00 0.28
C ILE A 59 8.44 13.13 0.62
N ALA A 60 8.43 11.85 0.21
CA ALA A 60 7.35 10.93 0.56
C ALA A 60 7.23 10.72 2.08
N GLU A 61 8.35 10.56 2.77
CA GLU A 61 8.39 10.44 4.23
C GLU A 61 7.87 11.71 4.92
N ARG A 62 8.30 12.89 4.49
CA ARG A 62 7.83 14.17 5.04
C ARG A 62 6.32 14.35 4.86
N ASN A 63 5.80 14.03 3.67
CA ASN A 63 4.38 14.13 3.40
C ASN A 63 3.57 13.12 4.23
N LEU A 64 4.04 11.88 4.36
CA LEU A 64 3.42 10.89 5.22
C LEU A 64 3.40 11.35 6.68
N THR A 65 4.53 11.87 7.19
CA THR A 65 4.64 12.37 8.56
C THR A 65 3.62 13.49 8.82
N ALA A 66 3.54 14.47 7.91
CA ALA A 66 2.61 15.58 8.05
C ALA A 66 1.14 15.13 8.04
N LEU A 67 0.77 14.25 7.09
CA LEU A 67 -0.59 13.71 7.00
C LEU A 67 -0.95 12.87 8.22
N TRP A 68 -0.05 11.98 8.64
CA TRP A 68 -0.28 11.16 9.83
C TRP A 68 -0.44 12.00 11.09
N SER A 69 0.41 13.02 11.29
CA SER A 69 0.31 13.94 12.43
C SER A 69 -1.08 14.55 12.54
N ASN A 70 -1.61 15.06 11.42
CA ASN A 70 -2.96 15.63 11.38
C ASN A 70 -4.05 14.62 11.80
N TYR A 71 -3.95 13.38 11.31
CA TYR A 71 -4.91 12.32 11.68
C TYR A 71 -4.75 11.90 13.16
N ALA A 72 -3.50 11.76 13.62
CA ALA A 72 -3.21 11.38 15.00
C ALA A 72 -3.72 12.41 16.02
N GLU A 73 -3.62 13.71 15.72
CA GLU A 73 -4.17 14.81 16.51
C GLU A 73 -5.70 14.74 16.63
N LEU A 74 -6.37 14.24 15.57
CA LEU A 74 -7.82 14.00 15.58
C LEU A 74 -8.22 12.69 16.28
N GLY A 75 -7.26 11.94 16.81
CA GLY A 75 -7.50 10.69 17.54
C GLY A 75 -7.48 9.42 16.71
N TYR A 76 -7.18 9.48 15.40
CA TYR A 76 -7.01 8.27 14.60
C TYR A 76 -5.77 7.50 15.00
N ARG A 77 -5.88 6.16 15.02
CA ARG A 77 -4.78 5.25 15.39
C ARG A 77 -4.51 4.17 14.34
N ARG A 78 -5.35 4.05 13.32
CA ARG A 78 -5.24 3.03 12.26
C ARG A 78 -5.08 3.67 10.90
N LEU A 79 -4.06 3.27 10.16
CA LEU A 79 -3.77 3.74 8.81
C LEU A 79 -3.82 2.56 7.83
N ILE A 80 -4.57 2.71 6.74
CA ILE A 80 -4.45 1.88 5.53
C ILE A 80 -3.54 2.63 4.57
N TYR A 81 -2.43 2.01 4.17
CA TYR A 81 -1.46 2.59 3.25
C TYR A 81 -1.23 1.67 2.06
N THR A 82 -1.49 2.17 0.86
CA THR A 82 -1.30 1.41 -0.38
C THR A 82 -0.09 1.92 -1.14
N HIS A 83 0.87 1.04 -1.44
CA HIS A 83 2.03 1.37 -2.29
C HIS A 83 2.76 0.09 -2.69
N THR A 84 3.31 0.05 -3.91
CA THR A 84 3.88 -1.16 -4.51
C THR A 84 4.87 -1.90 -3.60
N VAL A 85 5.87 -1.20 -3.06
CA VAL A 85 6.99 -1.79 -2.30
C VAL A 85 7.00 -1.42 -0.82
N SER A 86 5.93 -0.82 -0.30
CA SER A 86 5.85 -0.40 1.12
C SER A 86 6.02 -1.55 2.11
N VAL A 87 5.69 -2.75 1.71
CA VAL A 87 5.75 -3.98 2.50
C VAL A 87 7.16 -4.50 2.74
N LEU A 88 8.16 -4.03 1.99
CA LEU A 88 9.54 -4.48 2.11
C LEU A 88 10.16 -4.01 3.43
N ALA A 89 11.05 -4.85 4.01
CA ALA A 89 11.66 -4.58 5.32
C ALA A 89 12.42 -3.25 5.37
N GLU A 90 13.11 -2.88 4.29
CA GLU A 90 13.84 -1.61 4.18
C GLU A 90 12.96 -0.36 4.23
N ARG A 91 11.65 -0.51 4.03
CA ARG A 91 10.68 0.61 4.11
C ARG A 91 10.15 0.82 5.54
N GLU A 92 10.34 -0.14 6.42
CA GLU A 92 9.81 -0.07 7.80
C GLU A 92 10.26 1.18 8.56
N GLY A 93 11.53 1.57 8.40
CA GLY A 93 12.09 2.74 9.09
C GLY A 93 11.32 4.04 8.79
N MET A 94 10.83 4.22 7.57
CA MET A 94 10.01 5.38 7.19
C MET A 94 8.71 5.43 8.02
N PHE A 95 8.01 4.31 8.16
CA PHE A 95 6.76 4.27 8.92
C PHE A 95 6.98 4.46 10.41
N ARG A 96 8.07 3.88 10.96
CA ARG A 96 8.42 4.08 12.37
C ARG A 96 8.80 5.53 12.69
N ARG A 97 9.49 6.22 11.79
CA ARG A 97 9.79 7.65 11.97
C ARG A 97 8.54 8.53 11.84
N ALA A 98 7.64 8.19 10.92
CA ALA A 98 6.43 8.97 10.69
C ALA A 98 5.35 8.77 11.75
N MET A 99 5.19 7.55 12.28
CA MET A 99 4.04 7.17 13.11
C MET A 99 4.39 6.83 14.57
N GLY A 100 5.69 6.74 14.89
CA GLY A 100 6.18 6.31 16.20
C GLY A 100 6.90 4.96 16.14
N THR A 101 7.93 4.79 16.98
CA THR A 101 8.80 3.62 16.97
C THR A 101 8.09 2.30 17.35
N ASP A 102 6.99 2.40 18.07
CA ASP A 102 6.15 1.30 18.54
C ASP A 102 4.99 0.95 17.60
N VAL A 103 4.88 1.62 16.44
CA VAL A 103 3.80 1.35 15.48
C VAL A 103 3.73 -0.13 15.13
N ARG A 104 2.53 -0.71 15.23
CA ARG A 104 2.27 -2.09 14.79
C ARG A 104 2.08 -2.11 13.28
N ILE A 105 2.91 -2.86 12.59
CA ILE A 105 2.90 -2.95 11.12
C ILE A 105 2.34 -4.31 10.69
N VAL A 106 1.26 -4.29 9.92
CA VAL A 106 0.69 -5.47 9.24
C VAL A 106 0.97 -5.35 7.76
N ARG A 107 1.59 -6.38 7.17
CA ARG A 107 1.99 -6.41 5.76
C ARG A 107 1.13 -7.39 4.98
N VAL A 108 0.49 -6.90 3.94
CA VAL A 108 -0.25 -7.73 2.98
C VAL A 108 0.27 -7.46 1.57
N VAL A 109 0.63 -8.51 0.85
CA VAL A 109 1.04 -8.44 -0.55
C VAL A 109 -0.05 -9.04 -1.42
N LEU A 110 -0.64 -8.22 -2.27
CA LEU A 110 -1.56 -8.70 -3.29
C LEU A 110 -0.77 -9.27 -4.47
N THR A 111 -1.17 -10.45 -4.92
CA THR A 111 -0.57 -11.13 -6.07
C THR A 111 -1.60 -11.39 -7.16
N ALA A 112 -1.15 -11.41 -8.41
CA ALA A 112 -1.94 -11.81 -9.56
C ALA A 112 -1.02 -12.38 -10.65
N SER A 113 -1.57 -13.26 -11.49
CA SER A 113 -0.87 -13.78 -12.67
C SER A 113 -0.52 -12.67 -13.67
N ASP A 114 0.50 -12.88 -14.48
CA ASP A 114 0.88 -11.94 -15.53
C ASP A 114 -0.26 -11.68 -16.52
N ALA A 115 -1.06 -12.71 -16.82
CA ALA A 115 -2.22 -12.59 -17.70
C ALA A 115 -3.27 -11.64 -17.12
N THR A 116 -3.63 -11.81 -15.85
CA THR A 116 -4.58 -10.94 -15.14
C THR A 116 -4.07 -9.51 -15.04
N VAL A 117 -2.79 -9.32 -14.74
CA VAL A 117 -2.17 -7.99 -14.65
C VAL A 117 -2.19 -7.30 -16.01
N ARG A 118 -1.80 -8.01 -17.10
CA ARG A 118 -1.84 -7.47 -18.45
C ARG A 118 -3.25 -7.05 -18.85
N GLU A 119 -4.24 -7.88 -18.61
CA GLU A 119 -5.66 -7.56 -18.89
C GLU A 119 -6.10 -6.28 -18.17
N ARG A 120 -5.84 -6.18 -16.86
CA ARG A 120 -6.23 -5.03 -16.04
C ARG A 120 -5.51 -3.73 -16.45
N LEU A 121 -4.21 -3.79 -16.74
CA LEU A 121 -3.44 -2.63 -17.18
C LEU A 121 -3.86 -2.20 -18.58
N THR A 122 -4.08 -3.12 -19.53
CA THR A 122 -4.58 -2.79 -20.87
C THR A 122 -5.95 -2.13 -20.82
N GLY A 123 -6.82 -2.54 -19.91
CA GLY A 123 -8.13 -1.90 -19.70
C GLY A 123 -8.07 -0.49 -19.10
N ARG A 124 -7.01 -0.19 -18.36
CA ARG A 124 -6.83 1.09 -17.63
C ARG A 124 -5.97 2.09 -18.39
N GLU A 125 -4.82 1.64 -18.89
CA GLU A 125 -3.85 2.47 -19.58
C GLU A 125 -4.12 2.48 -21.09
N ARG A 126 -4.16 3.67 -21.68
CA ARG A 126 -4.32 3.86 -23.13
C ARG A 126 -3.17 4.71 -23.63
N GLY A 127 -2.32 4.16 -24.49
CA GLY A 127 -1.27 4.90 -25.17
C GLY A 127 0.13 4.31 -25.02
N SER A 128 1.15 5.14 -25.24
CA SER A 128 2.57 4.75 -25.31
C SER A 128 3.20 4.27 -24.01
N GLU A 129 2.51 4.43 -22.86
CA GLU A 129 3.07 4.08 -21.55
C GLU A 129 2.78 2.62 -21.14
N LEU A 130 1.87 1.92 -21.81
CA LEU A 130 1.45 0.56 -21.42
C LEU A 130 2.62 -0.41 -21.33
N GLU A 131 3.49 -0.48 -22.37
CA GLU A 131 4.61 -1.41 -22.38
C GLU A 131 5.61 -1.10 -21.26
N SER A 132 5.93 0.18 -21.04
CA SER A 132 6.80 0.62 -19.95
C SER A 132 6.21 0.25 -18.57
N GLU A 133 4.90 0.41 -18.41
CA GLU A 133 4.20 0.05 -17.17
C GLU A 133 4.18 -1.46 -16.93
N LEU A 134 4.00 -2.27 -17.99
CA LEU A 134 4.08 -3.73 -17.90
C LEU A 134 5.48 -4.21 -17.51
N GLU A 135 6.53 -3.65 -18.11
CA GLU A 135 7.91 -3.97 -17.77
C GLU A 135 8.25 -3.56 -16.32
N SER A 136 7.84 -2.37 -15.92
CA SER A 136 8.02 -1.85 -14.55
C SER A 136 7.29 -2.75 -13.55
N SER A 137 6.05 -3.12 -13.85
CA SER A 137 5.23 -4.02 -13.04
C SER A 137 5.89 -5.39 -12.88
N ALA A 138 6.39 -6.00 -13.96
CA ALA A 138 7.07 -7.30 -13.92
C ALA A 138 8.38 -7.25 -13.09
N ARG A 139 9.15 -6.16 -13.21
CA ARG A 139 10.37 -5.96 -12.41
C ARG A 139 10.04 -5.86 -10.93
N LYS A 140 9.00 -5.10 -10.57
CA LYS A 140 8.56 -4.95 -9.18
C LYS A 140 7.99 -6.25 -8.60
N ALA A 141 7.34 -7.09 -9.43
CA ALA A 141 6.90 -8.41 -9.00
C ALA A 141 8.09 -9.28 -8.56
N ARG A 142 9.18 -9.29 -9.32
CA ARG A 142 10.40 -10.03 -8.96
C ARG A 142 11.03 -9.53 -7.68
N ILE A 143 11.15 -8.20 -7.51
CA ILE A 143 11.67 -7.61 -6.28
C ILE A 143 10.83 -8.03 -5.06
N LEU A 144 9.50 -7.98 -5.17
CA LEU A 144 8.60 -8.41 -4.11
C LEU A 144 8.76 -9.91 -3.81
N GLU A 145 8.89 -10.76 -4.84
CA GLU A 145 9.08 -12.20 -4.65
C GLU A 145 10.39 -12.53 -3.91
N GLU A 146 11.48 -11.86 -4.28
CA GLU A 146 12.82 -12.11 -3.75
C GLU A 146 13.03 -11.52 -2.34
N ARG A 147 12.36 -10.42 -2.01
CA ARG A 147 12.68 -9.59 -0.84
C ARG A 147 11.53 -9.43 0.16
N MET A 148 10.43 -10.14 -0.04
CA MET A 148 9.27 -10.04 0.84
C MET A 148 9.60 -10.56 2.24
N PRO A 149 9.26 -9.78 3.29
CA PRO A 149 9.44 -10.23 4.66
C PRO A 149 8.62 -11.50 4.97
N PRO A 150 9.12 -12.40 5.84
CA PRO A 150 8.44 -13.65 6.15
C PRO A 150 7.12 -13.47 6.90
N ASP A 151 6.91 -12.33 7.54
CA ASP A 151 5.68 -11.95 8.23
C ASP A 151 4.61 -11.34 7.32
N ALA A 152 4.91 -11.14 6.03
CA ALA A 152 3.95 -10.60 5.09
C ALA A 152 2.94 -11.66 4.63
N VAL A 153 1.66 -11.33 4.73
CA VAL A 153 0.56 -12.19 4.25
C VAL A 153 0.41 -12.02 2.74
N ARG A 154 0.41 -13.13 1.99
CA ARG A 154 0.14 -13.14 0.54
C ARG A 154 -1.34 -13.36 0.29
N VAL A 155 -1.95 -12.51 -0.54
CA VAL A 155 -3.35 -12.62 -0.93
C VAL A 155 -3.46 -12.60 -2.46
N ALA A 156 -3.88 -13.73 -3.04
CA ALA A 156 -4.10 -13.84 -4.47
C ALA A 156 -5.40 -13.13 -4.88
N THR A 157 -5.37 -12.46 -6.03
CA THR A 157 -6.53 -11.69 -6.52
C THR A 157 -7.15 -12.25 -7.80
N ASP A 158 -6.53 -13.25 -8.43
CA ASP A 158 -7.04 -13.86 -9.67
C ASP A 158 -8.41 -14.49 -9.43
N GLY A 159 -9.38 -14.15 -10.27
CA GLY A 159 -10.72 -14.74 -10.26
C GLY A 159 -11.55 -14.48 -9.00
N ARG A 160 -11.12 -13.57 -8.13
CA ARG A 160 -11.79 -13.28 -6.85
C ARG A 160 -12.49 -11.93 -6.86
N SER A 161 -13.59 -11.82 -6.11
CA SER A 161 -14.25 -10.54 -5.89
C SER A 161 -13.41 -9.64 -4.98
N VAL A 162 -13.50 -8.34 -5.19
CA VAL A 162 -12.82 -7.36 -4.33
C VAL A 162 -13.27 -7.46 -2.87
N VAL A 163 -14.54 -7.82 -2.66
CA VAL A 163 -15.15 -8.00 -1.33
C VAL A 163 -14.49 -9.15 -0.56
N ASP A 164 -14.25 -10.29 -1.24
CA ASP A 164 -13.61 -11.45 -0.61
C ASP A 164 -12.12 -11.21 -0.33
N ILE A 165 -11.44 -10.55 -1.24
CA ILE A 165 -10.04 -10.13 -1.06
C ILE A 165 -9.94 -9.19 0.14
N ALA A 166 -10.77 -8.15 0.22
CA ALA A 166 -10.75 -7.20 1.31
C ALA A 166 -11.11 -7.83 2.67
N ARG A 167 -11.99 -8.85 2.69
CA ARG A 167 -12.29 -9.61 3.90
C ARG A 167 -11.05 -10.32 4.45
N GLU A 168 -10.27 -10.96 3.57
CA GLU A 168 -9.04 -11.63 3.94
C GLU A 168 -7.97 -10.62 4.41
N VAL A 169 -7.82 -9.51 3.69
CA VAL A 169 -6.87 -8.44 4.02
C VAL A 169 -7.17 -7.82 5.39
N VAL A 170 -8.43 -7.47 5.67
CA VAL A 170 -8.79 -6.90 6.97
C VAL A 170 -8.67 -7.93 8.10
N GLY A 171 -8.93 -9.20 7.81
CA GLY A 171 -8.74 -10.30 8.76
C GLY A 171 -7.31 -10.40 9.27
N ALA A 172 -6.32 -10.12 8.42
CA ALA A 172 -4.91 -10.10 8.81
C ALA A 172 -4.58 -9.02 9.86
N THR A 173 -5.38 -7.97 9.96
CA THR A 173 -5.14 -6.87 10.90
C THR A 173 -5.64 -7.14 12.31
N GLY A 174 -6.71 -7.93 12.45
CA GLY A 174 -7.44 -8.09 13.69
C GLY A 174 -8.24 -6.84 14.10
N TRP A 175 -8.59 -5.96 13.15
CA TRP A 175 -9.34 -4.73 13.41
C TRP A 175 -10.86 -4.93 13.44
N LEU A 176 -11.33 -6.12 13.00
CA LEU A 176 -12.73 -6.57 13.05
C LEU A 176 -12.88 -7.84 13.86
#